data_10d00ba3b51bd24b90b029e45209471e
#
_entry.id   10d00ba3b51bd24b90b029e45209471e
#
_cell.length_a   1.000
_cell.length_b   1.000
_cell.length_c   1.000
_cell.angle_alpha   90.00
_cell.angle_beta   90.00
_cell.angle_gamma   90.00
#
_symmetry.space_group_name_H-M   'P 1'
#
loop_
_entity.id
_entity.type
_entity.pdbx_description
1 polymer ?
#
loop_
_entity_poly.entity_id
_entity_poly.type
_entity_poly.pdbx_seq_one_letter_code
_entity_poly.pdbx_strand_id
1 'polypeptide(L)'
;MEKKYRKLYDFWKYKKGNKNIMDFNNPIFQALFGLCVFYIGLKIFSSGMKSMGHMEQLEWFLGNPYWMFLGAIVCTLLWQSSSLTTTAVIGLVASGSLPLPSAIAAILGANVGTTGTIWIAGILVSDGMPTGITKQVAFVHTGVNTVMAIGLLPFIQPIARFISKF
;
A
#
# COMPACT_ATOMS: atom_id res chain seq x y z
N MET A 1 -12.31 -51.35 -2.88
CA MET A 1 -11.88 -50.19 -2.07
C MET A 1 -10.43 -49.80 -2.30
N GLU A 2 -9.51 -50.70 -2.46
CA GLU A 2 -8.06 -50.50 -2.57
C GLU A 2 -7.58 -49.66 -3.79
N LYS A 3 -8.15 -49.87 -4.98
CA LYS A 3 -7.76 -49.10 -6.20
C LYS A 3 -8.00 -47.58 -6.11
N LYS A 4 -9.02 -47.14 -5.36
CA LYS A 4 -9.36 -45.71 -5.21
C LYS A 4 -8.33 -45.02 -4.28
N TYR A 5 -7.92 -45.70 -3.21
CA TYR A 5 -6.92 -45.15 -2.28
C TYR A 5 -5.51 -45.14 -2.89
N ARG A 6 -5.17 -46.11 -3.74
CA ARG A 6 -3.90 -46.15 -4.46
C ARG A 6 -3.80 -44.97 -5.44
N LYS A 7 -4.85 -44.67 -6.22
CA LYS A 7 -4.87 -43.50 -7.12
C LYS A 7 -4.74 -42.17 -6.35
N LEU A 8 -5.37 -42.08 -5.19
CA LEU A 8 -5.26 -40.88 -4.33
C LEU A 8 -3.85 -40.70 -3.76
N TYR A 9 -3.25 -41.80 -3.32
CA TYR A 9 -1.87 -41.83 -2.81
C TYR A 9 -0.85 -41.47 -3.90
N ASP A 10 -1.00 -42.02 -5.10
CA ASP A 10 -0.11 -41.75 -6.26
C ASP A 10 -0.28 -40.28 -6.72
N PHE A 11 -1.49 -39.75 -6.68
CA PHE A 11 -1.77 -38.30 -6.94
C PHE A 11 -1.07 -37.40 -5.91
N TRP A 12 -1.16 -37.70 -4.64
CA TRP A 12 -0.48 -36.96 -3.59
C TRP A 12 1.04 -37.09 -3.63
N LYS A 13 1.56 -38.30 -3.99
CA LYS A 13 2.99 -38.55 -4.16
C LYS A 13 3.54 -37.79 -5.37
N TYR A 14 2.79 -37.74 -6.48
CA TYR A 14 3.13 -36.97 -7.66
C TYR A 14 3.16 -35.45 -7.34
N LYS A 15 2.16 -34.96 -6.62
CA LYS A 15 2.08 -33.55 -6.20
C LYS A 15 3.18 -33.16 -5.20
N LYS A 16 3.68 -34.10 -4.42
CA LYS A 16 4.76 -33.90 -3.43
C LYS A 16 6.17 -33.98 -4.03
N GLY A 17 6.31 -34.69 -5.18
CA GLY A 17 7.61 -35.01 -5.78
C GLY A 17 8.21 -33.94 -6.69
N ASN A 18 7.46 -32.98 -7.17
CA ASN A 18 7.95 -32.00 -8.14
C ASN A 18 7.82 -30.56 -7.60
N LYS A 19 8.54 -30.26 -6.52
CA LYS A 19 8.73 -28.88 -6.05
C LYS A 19 9.94 -28.26 -6.75
N ASN A 20 9.89 -28.11 -8.07
CA ASN A 20 10.80 -27.21 -8.74
C ASN A 20 10.50 -25.78 -8.25
N ILE A 21 11.50 -25.14 -7.65
CA ILE A 21 11.40 -23.75 -7.17
C ILE A 21 11.02 -22.82 -8.34
N MET A 22 11.37 -23.20 -9.57
CA MET A 22 11.03 -22.45 -10.80
C MET A 22 9.66 -22.83 -11.42
N ASP A 23 8.81 -23.59 -10.73
CA ASP A 23 7.45 -23.84 -11.22
C ASP A 23 6.59 -22.59 -10.94
N PHE A 24 5.94 -22.06 -11.99
CA PHE A 24 5.00 -20.92 -11.87
C PHE A 24 3.83 -21.18 -10.91
N ASN A 25 3.54 -22.45 -10.62
CA ASN A 25 2.56 -22.85 -9.60
C ASN A 25 3.14 -22.90 -8.18
N ASN A 26 4.46 -22.68 -8.01
CA ASN A 26 5.09 -22.68 -6.70
C ASN A 26 4.83 -21.31 -6.02
N PRO A 27 4.16 -21.27 -4.84
CA PRO A 27 3.86 -20.01 -4.16
C PRO A 27 5.11 -19.21 -3.76
N ILE A 28 6.24 -19.90 -3.48
CA ILE A 28 7.52 -19.24 -3.19
C ILE A 28 8.05 -18.54 -4.43
N PHE A 29 8.00 -19.22 -5.59
CA PHE A 29 8.41 -18.62 -6.86
C PHE A 29 7.54 -17.40 -7.21
N GLN A 30 6.22 -17.53 -7.07
CA GLN A 30 5.28 -16.40 -7.31
C GLN A 30 5.58 -15.21 -6.40
N ALA A 31 5.85 -15.47 -5.10
CA ALA A 31 6.18 -14.41 -4.15
C ALA A 31 7.49 -13.70 -4.51
N LEU A 32 8.55 -14.46 -4.81
CA LEU A 32 9.85 -13.91 -5.21
C LEU A 32 9.76 -13.17 -6.54
N PHE A 33 9.06 -13.72 -7.51
CA PHE A 33 8.84 -13.09 -8.81
C PHE A 33 8.05 -11.78 -8.64
N GLY A 34 6.98 -11.79 -7.86
CA GLY A 34 6.19 -10.60 -7.54
C GLY A 34 7.03 -9.51 -6.86
N LEU A 35 7.89 -9.88 -5.91
CA LEU A 35 8.83 -8.94 -5.27
C LEU A 35 9.82 -8.34 -6.27
N CYS A 36 10.36 -9.14 -7.18
CA CYS A 36 11.26 -8.65 -8.23
C CYS A 36 10.56 -7.65 -9.15
N VAL A 37 9.37 -7.99 -9.64
CA VAL A 37 8.56 -7.11 -10.49
C VAL A 37 8.20 -5.82 -9.77
N PHE A 38 7.79 -5.91 -8.50
CA PHE A 38 7.50 -4.76 -7.65
C PHE A 38 8.72 -3.85 -7.48
N TYR A 39 9.89 -4.41 -7.18
CA TYR A 39 11.13 -3.65 -7.04
C TYR A 39 11.53 -2.94 -8.33
N ILE A 40 11.42 -3.61 -9.48
CA ILE A 40 11.68 -3.03 -10.79
C ILE A 40 10.71 -1.87 -11.06
N GLY A 41 9.41 -2.09 -10.81
CA GLY A 41 8.37 -1.06 -10.95
C GLY A 41 8.66 0.17 -10.08
N LEU A 42 9.10 -0.04 -8.83
CA LEU A 42 9.46 1.04 -7.92
C LEU A 42 10.68 1.84 -8.43
N LYS A 43 11.70 1.16 -8.98
CA LYS A 43 12.85 1.83 -9.60
C LYS A 43 12.47 2.66 -10.82
N ILE A 44 11.62 2.12 -11.70
CA ILE A 44 11.11 2.83 -12.88
C ILE A 44 10.31 4.06 -12.43
N PHE A 45 9.41 3.90 -11.46
CA PHE A 45 8.62 4.99 -10.88
C PHE A 45 9.52 6.09 -10.30
N SER A 46 10.48 5.74 -9.44
CA SER A 46 11.42 6.70 -8.85
C SER A 46 12.27 7.42 -9.91
N SER A 47 12.70 6.70 -10.95
CA SER A 47 13.45 7.29 -12.07
C SER A 47 12.59 8.25 -12.89
N GLY A 48 11.34 7.86 -13.18
CA GLY A 48 10.37 8.73 -13.87
C GLY A 48 10.10 10.01 -13.08
N MET A 49 9.90 9.89 -11.77
CA MET A 49 9.69 11.07 -10.91
C MET A 49 10.89 12.01 -10.88
N LYS A 50 12.12 11.49 -10.86
CA LYS A 50 13.34 12.33 -10.98
C LYS A 50 13.37 13.09 -12.32
N SER A 51 12.99 12.44 -13.40
CA SER A 51 12.93 13.06 -14.73
C SER A 51 11.87 14.17 -14.81
N MET A 52 10.78 14.05 -14.04
CA MET A 52 9.70 15.03 -13.95
C MET A 52 9.98 16.15 -12.94
N GLY A 53 11.02 16.03 -12.10
CA GLY A 53 11.32 16.92 -10.98
C GLY A 53 11.70 18.36 -11.36
N HIS A 54 11.74 18.71 -12.64
CA HIS A 54 11.93 20.08 -13.12
C HIS A 54 10.61 20.79 -13.48
N MET A 55 9.46 20.19 -13.16
CA MET A 55 8.16 20.81 -13.38
C MET A 55 7.76 21.55 -12.09
N GLU A 56 7.73 22.87 -12.12
CA GLU A 56 7.39 23.71 -10.96
C GLU A 56 6.08 23.30 -10.27
N GLN A 57 5.06 22.91 -11.06
CA GLN A 57 3.78 22.45 -10.50
C GLN A 57 3.92 21.16 -9.67
N LEU A 58 4.80 20.24 -10.12
CA LEU A 58 5.04 18.98 -9.41
C LEU A 58 5.86 19.23 -8.14
N GLU A 59 6.89 20.06 -8.21
CA GLU A 59 7.69 20.46 -7.05
C GLU A 59 6.82 21.16 -6.00
N TRP A 60 5.95 22.06 -6.43
CA TRP A 60 4.99 22.72 -5.54
C TRP A 60 4.06 21.73 -4.87
N PHE A 61 3.50 20.77 -5.63
CA PHE A 61 2.61 19.73 -5.11
C PHE A 61 3.33 18.81 -4.11
N LEU A 62 4.49 18.29 -4.50
CA LEU A 62 5.30 17.39 -3.67
C LEU A 62 5.87 18.11 -2.44
N GLY A 63 6.21 19.38 -2.55
CA GLY A 63 6.73 20.22 -1.46
C GLY A 63 5.70 20.56 -0.40
N ASN A 64 4.40 20.47 -0.70
CA ASN A 64 3.33 20.86 0.21
C ASN A 64 2.76 19.66 0.96
N PRO A 65 2.94 19.55 2.30
CA PRO A 65 2.47 18.41 3.08
C PRO A 65 0.94 18.20 3.00
N TYR A 66 0.16 19.25 2.91
CA TYR A 66 -1.30 19.16 2.88
C TYR A 66 -1.80 18.55 1.55
N TRP A 67 -1.21 18.96 0.43
CA TRP A 67 -1.52 18.35 -0.87
C TRP A 67 -1.06 16.91 -0.95
N MET A 68 0.09 16.59 -0.36
CA MET A 68 0.57 15.21 -0.28
C MET A 68 -0.30 14.33 0.61
N PHE A 69 -0.84 14.89 1.71
CA PHE A 69 -1.83 14.21 2.53
C PHE A 69 -3.08 13.84 1.73
N LEU A 70 -3.68 14.81 1.04
CA LEU A 70 -4.88 14.59 0.22
C LEU A 70 -4.61 13.65 -0.96
N GLY A 71 -3.49 13.84 -1.66
CA GLY A 71 -3.07 12.98 -2.76
C GLY A 71 -2.88 11.53 -2.34
N ALA A 72 -2.29 11.29 -1.17
CA ALA A 72 -2.10 9.95 -0.64
C ALA A 72 -3.42 9.28 -0.23
N ILE A 73 -4.41 10.03 0.29
CA ILE A 73 -5.77 9.52 0.50
C ILE A 73 -6.35 9.02 -0.82
N VAL A 74 -6.33 9.85 -1.85
CA VAL A 74 -6.89 9.52 -3.17
C VAL A 74 -6.16 8.32 -3.79
N CYS A 75 -4.83 8.32 -3.80
CA CYS A 75 -4.05 7.20 -4.32
C CYS A 75 -4.36 5.89 -3.59
N THR A 76 -4.43 5.93 -2.26
CA THR A 76 -4.73 4.73 -1.46
C THR A 76 -6.15 4.22 -1.72
N LEU A 77 -7.13 5.11 -1.89
CA LEU A 77 -8.49 4.76 -2.26
C LEU A 77 -8.55 4.11 -3.65
N LEU A 78 -7.82 4.65 -4.61
CA LEU A 78 -7.79 4.12 -5.99
C LEU A 78 -7.07 2.77 -6.08
N TRP A 79 -5.91 2.66 -5.44
CA TRP A 79 -5.09 1.45 -5.47
C TRP A 79 -5.53 0.39 -4.47
N GLN A 80 -6.38 0.75 -3.54
CA GLN A 80 -6.85 -0.12 -2.44
C GLN A 80 -5.68 -0.74 -1.66
N SER A 81 -4.54 -0.03 -1.59
CA SER A 81 -3.31 -0.52 -0.98
C SER A 81 -2.48 0.61 -0.38
N SER A 82 -2.57 0.77 0.94
CA SER A 82 -1.72 1.71 1.68
C SER A 82 -0.24 1.30 1.67
N SER A 83 0.03 0.00 1.60
CA SER A 83 1.41 -0.51 1.47
C SER A 83 2.04 -0.03 0.16
N LEU A 84 1.30 -0.07 -0.95
CA LEU A 84 1.77 0.44 -2.23
C LEU A 84 2.02 1.95 -2.16
N THR A 85 1.08 2.72 -1.62
CA THR A 85 1.23 4.16 -1.43
C THR A 85 2.46 4.48 -0.56
N THR A 86 2.60 3.81 0.59
CA THR A 86 3.73 4.05 1.50
C THR A 86 5.07 3.69 0.85
N THR A 87 5.14 2.58 0.10
CA THR A 87 6.37 2.19 -0.59
C THR A 87 6.73 3.17 -1.71
N ALA A 88 5.73 3.68 -2.45
CA ALA A 88 5.95 4.74 -3.43
C ALA A 88 6.50 6.01 -2.77
N VAL A 89 5.93 6.43 -1.63
CA VAL A 89 6.43 7.56 -0.82
C VAL A 89 7.88 7.36 -0.40
N ILE A 90 8.24 6.16 0.11
CA ILE A 90 9.62 5.83 0.47
C ILE A 90 10.54 5.94 -0.75
N GLY A 91 10.12 5.43 -1.91
CA GLY A 91 10.87 5.54 -3.16
C GLY A 91 11.10 6.99 -3.59
N LEU A 92 10.10 7.87 -3.43
CA LEU A 92 10.21 9.29 -3.73
C LEU A 92 11.16 10.02 -2.76
N VAL A 93 11.13 9.68 -1.48
CA VAL A 93 12.10 10.21 -0.50
C VAL A 93 13.50 9.73 -0.84
N ALA A 94 13.68 8.44 -1.08
CA ALA A 94 14.98 7.87 -1.44
C ALA A 94 15.55 8.43 -2.74
N SER A 95 14.70 8.87 -3.67
CA SER A 95 15.11 9.55 -4.89
C SER A 95 15.44 11.04 -4.70
N GLY A 96 15.16 11.61 -3.52
CA GLY A 96 15.29 13.05 -3.26
C GLY A 96 14.18 13.90 -3.88
N SER A 97 13.14 13.29 -4.44
CA SER A 97 12.02 13.99 -5.08
C SER A 97 10.94 14.46 -4.10
N LEU A 98 10.90 13.87 -2.90
CA LEU A 98 9.88 14.17 -1.89
C LEU A 98 10.54 14.60 -0.56
N PRO A 99 10.24 15.82 -0.05
CA PRO A 99 10.70 16.25 1.25
C PRO A 99 10.09 15.42 2.39
N LEU A 100 10.86 15.22 3.46
CA LEU A 100 10.44 14.43 4.62
C LEU A 100 9.11 14.89 5.25
N PRO A 101 8.81 16.19 5.41
CA PRO A 101 7.52 16.64 5.92
C PRO A 101 6.35 16.17 5.05
N SER A 102 6.49 16.27 3.73
CA SER A 102 5.46 15.83 2.77
C SER A 102 5.31 14.31 2.77
N ALA A 103 6.39 13.56 2.98
CA ALA A 103 6.36 12.11 3.12
C ALA A 103 5.59 11.68 4.37
N ILE A 104 5.81 12.32 5.52
CA ILE A 104 5.06 12.05 6.75
C ILE A 104 3.58 12.33 6.54
N ALA A 105 3.24 13.45 5.91
CA ALA A 105 1.85 13.80 5.58
C ALA A 105 1.21 12.76 4.65
N ALA A 106 1.94 12.29 3.63
CA ALA A 106 1.46 11.25 2.72
C ALA A 106 1.19 9.92 3.44
N ILE A 107 2.03 9.51 4.39
CA ILE A 107 1.82 8.31 5.21
C ILE A 107 0.54 8.45 6.06
N LEU A 108 0.32 9.61 6.68
CA LEU A 108 -0.92 9.90 7.42
C LEU A 108 -2.15 9.84 6.49
N GLY A 109 -2.02 10.39 5.28
CA GLY A 109 -3.07 10.32 4.26
C GLY A 109 -3.37 8.88 3.81
N ALA A 110 -2.33 8.07 3.59
CA ALA A 110 -2.49 6.66 3.24
C ALA A 110 -3.25 5.87 4.32
N ASN A 111 -3.00 6.16 5.60
CA ASN A 111 -3.73 5.55 6.71
C ASN A 111 -5.22 5.92 6.69
N VAL A 112 -5.56 7.18 6.43
CA VAL A 112 -6.95 7.60 6.26
C VAL A 112 -7.56 6.94 5.03
N GLY A 113 -6.85 6.93 3.89
CA GLY A 113 -7.31 6.30 2.64
C GLY A 113 -7.63 4.80 2.79
N THR A 114 -6.86 4.08 3.61
CA THR A 114 -7.11 2.66 3.90
C THR A 114 -8.50 2.42 4.48
N THR A 115 -9.03 3.36 5.25
CA THR A 115 -10.35 3.21 5.86
C THR A 115 -11.48 3.18 4.84
N GLY A 116 -11.27 3.81 3.68
CA GLY A 116 -12.22 3.81 2.58
C GLY A 116 -12.45 2.42 1.97
N THR A 117 -11.46 1.50 2.09
CA THR A 117 -11.59 0.13 1.58
C THR A 117 -12.77 -0.60 2.20
N ILE A 118 -13.03 -0.43 3.50
CA ILE A 118 -14.16 -1.08 4.18
C ILE A 118 -15.49 -0.57 3.62
N TRP A 119 -15.59 0.73 3.33
CA TRP A 119 -16.79 1.33 2.77
C TRP A 119 -17.03 0.88 1.33
N ILE A 120 -15.98 0.87 0.51
CA ILE A 120 -16.05 0.40 -0.87
C ILE A 120 -16.40 -1.09 -0.91
N ALA A 121 -15.75 -1.92 -0.09
CA ALA A 121 -16.06 -3.34 0.00
C ALA A 121 -17.49 -3.59 0.45
N GLY A 122 -18.00 -2.82 1.42
CA GLY A 122 -19.41 -2.90 1.84
C GLY A 122 -20.40 -2.62 0.70
N ILE A 123 -20.12 -1.61 -0.11
CA ILE A 123 -20.96 -1.25 -1.26
C ILE A 123 -20.91 -2.34 -2.35
N LEU A 124 -19.71 -2.85 -2.66
CA LEU A 124 -19.51 -3.78 -3.79
C LEU A 124 -19.92 -5.22 -3.45
N VAL A 125 -19.76 -5.65 -2.19
CA VAL A 125 -19.94 -7.06 -1.79
C VAL A 125 -21.29 -7.30 -1.13
N SER A 126 -21.86 -6.31 -0.45
CA SER A 126 -23.06 -6.45 0.38
C SER A 126 -24.31 -5.79 -0.24
N ASP A 127 -24.29 -5.44 -1.52
CA ASP A 127 -25.37 -4.70 -2.20
C ASP A 127 -25.81 -3.42 -1.46
N GLY A 128 -24.90 -2.82 -0.68
CA GLY A 128 -25.21 -1.61 0.06
C GLY A 128 -24.15 -1.21 1.08
N MET A 129 -24.42 -0.14 1.83
CA MET A 129 -23.52 0.32 2.90
C MET A 129 -23.39 -0.73 4.01
N PRO A 130 -22.20 -0.83 4.65
CA PRO A 130 -22.03 -1.72 5.78
C PRO A 130 -23.11 -1.51 6.85
N THR A 131 -23.64 -2.60 7.40
CA THR A 131 -24.70 -2.58 8.42
C THR A 131 -24.23 -3.26 9.69
N GLY A 132 -24.95 -3.06 10.81
CA GLY A 132 -24.67 -3.72 12.08
C GLY A 132 -23.24 -3.47 12.60
N ILE A 133 -22.59 -4.53 13.07
CA ILE A 133 -21.24 -4.50 13.66
C ILE A 133 -20.19 -4.03 12.62
N THR A 134 -20.32 -4.44 11.38
CA THR A 134 -19.39 -4.03 10.29
C THR A 134 -19.38 -2.51 10.12
N LYS A 135 -20.55 -1.87 10.17
CA LYS A 135 -20.67 -0.41 10.12
C LYS A 135 -19.98 0.25 11.32
N GLN A 136 -20.18 -0.29 12.53
CA GLN A 136 -19.55 0.24 13.74
C GLN A 136 -18.02 0.17 13.65
N VAL A 137 -17.48 -0.97 13.23
CA VAL A 137 -16.03 -1.15 13.02
C VAL A 137 -15.50 -0.17 11.96
N ALA A 138 -16.21 0.00 10.84
CA ALA A 138 -15.84 0.95 9.79
C ALA A 138 -15.78 2.38 10.32
N PHE A 139 -16.78 2.82 11.11
CA PHE A 139 -16.79 4.14 11.73
C PHE A 139 -15.64 4.34 12.72
N VAL A 140 -15.41 3.37 13.60
CA VAL A 140 -14.31 3.45 14.58
C VAL A 140 -12.97 3.51 13.85
N HIS A 141 -12.75 2.65 12.86
CA HIS A 141 -11.51 2.63 12.07
C HIS A 141 -11.29 3.96 11.34
N THR A 142 -12.32 4.48 10.65
CA THR A 142 -12.25 5.77 9.98
C THR A 142 -12.04 6.91 10.96
N GLY A 143 -12.78 6.93 12.06
CA GLY A 143 -12.68 7.95 13.10
C GLY A 143 -11.29 8.03 13.72
N VAL A 144 -10.73 6.89 14.14
CA VAL A 144 -9.39 6.83 14.75
C VAL A 144 -8.32 7.32 13.78
N ASN A 145 -8.31 6.80 12.54
CA ASN A 145 -7.29 7.20 11.57
C ASN A 145 -7.40 8.69 11.20
N THR A 146 -8.63 9.19 11.04
CA THR A 146 -8.85 10.61 10.71
C THR A 146 -8.44 11.53 11.87
N VAL A 147 -8.84 11.20 13.11
CA VAL A 147 -8.48 11.99 14.28
C VAL A 147 -6.97 12.01 14.50
N MET A 148 -6.32 10.84 14.38
CA MET A 148 -4.86 10.76 14.48
C MET A 148 -4.16 11.56 13.39
N ALA A 149 -4.63 11.48 12.14
CA ALA A 149 -4.05 12.22 11.03
C ALA A 149 -4.21 13.75 11.23
N ILE A 150 -5.43 14.22 11.52
CA ILE A 150 -5.69 15.66 11.74
C ILE A 150 -4.91 16.17 12.96
N GLY A 151 -4.82 15.38 14.03
CA GLY A 151 -4.08 15.74 15.24
C GLY A 151 -2.58 15.85 15.01
N LEU A 152 -2.00 15.02 14.12
CA LEU A 152 -0.56 15.00 13.83
C LEU A 152 -0.17 15.98 12.72
N LEU A 153 -1.08 16.35 11.81
CA LEU A 153 -0.79 17.27 10.70
C LEU A 153 -0.10 18.57 11.13
N PRO A 154 -0.53 19.29 12.20
CA PRO A 154 0.16 20.51 12.65
C PRO A 154 1.59 20.26 13.15
N PHE A 155 1.89 19.04 13.59
CA PHE A 155 3.18 18.67 14.17
C PHE A 155 4.15 18.05 13.17
N ILE A 156 3.81 17.98 11.88
CA ILE A 156 4.66 17.37 10.83
C ILE A 156 6.05 18.00 10.80
N GLN A 157 6.14 19.35 10.88
CA GLN A 157 7.43 20.05 10.83
C GLN A 157 8.32 19.74 12.05
N PRO A 158 7.83 19.81 13.29
CA PRO A 158 8.58 19.35 14.45
C PRO A 158 9.02 17.88 14.35
N ILE A 159 8.13 16.99 13.91
CA ILE A 159 8.41 15.57 13.75
C ILE A 159 9.52 15.35 12.72
N ALA A 160 9.41 15.98 11.56
CA ALA A 160 10.43 15.89 10.51
C ALA A 160 11.79 16.37 10.98
N ARG A 161 11.86 17.50 11.70
CA ARG A 161 13.11 18.01 12.28
C ARG A 161 13.70 17.07 13.33
N PHE A 162 12.86 16.40 14.09
CA PHE A 162 13.32 15.41 15.06
C PHE A 162 13.94 14.19 14.37
N ILE A 163 13.23 13.64 13.38
CA ILE A 163 13.68 12.45 12.62
C ILE A 163 14.96 12.76 11.83
N SER A 164 15.09 13.94 11.24
CA SER A 164 16.27 14.32 10.43
C SER A 164 17.58 14.46 11.23
N LYS A 165 17.54 14.31 12.55
CA LYS A 165 18.75 14.31 13.41
C LYS A 165 19.43 12.93 13.50
N PHE A 166 18.75 11.87 13.04
CA PHE A 166 19.25 10.50 13.02
C PHE A 166 19.65 10.08 11.60
#